data_9f0b59c5f14d83bc00ba944ac6f60719
#
_entry.id   9f0b59c5f14d83bc00ba944ac6f60719
#
_cell.length_a   1.000
_cell.length_b   1.000
_cell.length_c   1.000
_cell.angle_alpha   90.00
_cell.angle_beta   90.00
_cell.angle_gamma   90.00
#
_symmetry.space_group_name_H-M   'P 1'
#
loop_
_entity.id
_entity.type
_entity.pdbx_description
1 polymer ?
#
loop_
_entity_poly.entity_id
_entity_poly.type
_entity_poly.pdbx_seq_one_letter_code
_entity_poly.pdbx_strand_id
1 'polypeptide(L)'
;TLTTDAMMTCIIDKPGISRIVFTKNDGAFCRAELFLTEYSKVEVFKLKKFMGKPDRVVVDIILQQAVDEAVLPEPPPEALKKRVIVIDPGHGGEDPGAIGRNGTYEKHVVLAISREIKKEIDKMPGYRAILTRDGDYYVSFKNRLDTARRANADLFISVHADAARNRQARGS
;
A
#
# COMPACT_ATOMS: atom_id res chain seq x y z
N THR A 1 -4.90 -1.85 30.41
CA THR A 1 -3.73 -2.57 30.91
C THR A 1 -4.11 -4.04 31.05
N LEU A 2 -3.61 -4.91 30.18
CA LEU A 2 -3.82 -6.36 30.27
C LEU A 2 -2.96 -6.90 31.43
N THR A 3 -3.59 -7.56 32.40
CA THR A 3 -2.90 -8.29 33.44
C THR A 3 -2.25 -9.57 32.90
N THR A 4 -1.17 -10.04 33.51
CA THR A 4 -0.48 -11.30 33.22
C THR A 4 -1.48 -12.44 33.07
N ASP A 5 -1.44 -13.18 31.97
CA ASP A 5 -2.31 -14.29 31.59
C ASP A 5 -3.67 -13.96 30.92
N ALA A 6 -3.90 -12.74 30.50
CA ALA A 6 -5.14 -12.40 29.79
C ALA A 6 -5.01 -12.74 28.29
N MET A 7 -5.74 -13.74 27.86
CA MET A 7 -6.02 -14.02 26.45
C MET A 7 -7.27 -13.24 26.05
N MET A 8 -7.14 -12.32 25.10
CA MET A 8 -8.26 -11.56 24.56
C MET A 8 -8.53 -11.99 23.11
N THR A 9 -9.75 -12.47 22.86
CA THR A 9 -10.19 -12.83 21.51
C THR A 9 -11.14 -11.76 20.99
N CYS A 10 -10.81 -11.17 19.84
CA CYS A 10 -11.69 -10.28 19.11
C CYS A 10 -12.26 -11.03 17.89
N ILE A 11 -13.56 -11.22 17.88
CA ILE A 11 -14.27 -11.73 16.71
C ILE A 11 -14.50 -10.55 15.77
N ILE A 12 -14.06 -10.65 14.52
CA ILE A 12 -14.13 -9.55 13.55
C ILE A 12 -15.22 -9.81 12.52
N ASP A 13 -15.38 -11.06 12.11
CA ASP A 13 -16.37 -11.51 11.11
C ASP A 13 -16.43 -10.57 9.87
N LYS A 14 -15.28 -10.37 9.28
CA LYS A 14 -15.10 -9.61 8.03
C LYS A 14 -14.47 -10.50 6.97
N PRO A 15 -14.74 -10.27 5.68
CA PRO A 15 -14.06 -11.01 4.61
C PRO A 15 -12.53 -10.98 4.82
N GLY A 16 -11.91 -12.15 4.75
CA GLY A 16 -10.47 -12.34 4.91
C GLY A 16 -9.97 -12.50 6.34
N ILE A 17 -10.77 -12.19 7.36
CA ILE A 17 -10.36 -12.33 8.76
C ILE A 17 -11.56 -12.71 9.64
N SER A 18 -11.47 -13.83 10.36
CA SER A 18 -12.52 -14.29 11.27
C SER A 18 -12.32 -13.78 12.69
N ARG A 19 -11.10 -13.82 13.21
CA ARG A 19 -10.79 -13.39 14.58
C ARG A 19 -9.33 -13.00 14.74
N ILE A 20 -9.06 -12.23 15.80
CA ILE A 20 -7.72 -11.93 16.28
C ILE A 20 -7.63 -12.39 17.74
N VAL A 21 -6.56 -13.10 18.09
CA VAL A 21 -6.26 -13.54 19.44
C VAL A 21 -5.01 -12.81 19.93
N PHE A 22 -5.13 -12.09 21.03
CA PHE A 22 -4.00 -11.44 21.69
C PHE A 22 -3.60 -12.26 22.92
N THR A 23 -2.33 -12.63 22.99
CA THR A 23 -1.74 -13.32 24.14
C THR A 23 -0.61 -12.48 24.68
N LYS A 24 -0.63 -12.23 26.00
CA LYS A 24 0.46 -11.55 26.69
C LYS A 24 1.36 -12.60 27.31
N ASN A 25 2.62 -12.65 26.92
CA ASN A 25 3.64 -13.46 27.57
C ASN A 25 4.44 -12.59 28.56
N ASP A 26 4.78 -13.17 29.71
CA ASP A 26 5.55 -12.63 30.85
C ASP A 26 6.29 -11.31 30.59
N GLY A 27 5.58 -10.22 30.72
CA GLY A 27 6.11 -8.88 30.93
C GLY A 27 6.60 -8.09 29.73
N ALA A 28 7.03 -8.70 28.64
CA ALA A 28 7.73 -7.98 27.57
C ALA A 28 7.11 -8.08 26.17
N PHE A 29 6.33 -9.10 25.86
CA PHE A 29 5.83 -9.32 24.50
C PHE A 29 4.32 -9.55 24.46
N CYS A 30 3.65 -8.93 23.49
CA CYS A 30 2.28 -9.23 23.13
C CYS A 30 2.30 -9.96 21.78
N ARG A 31 1.67 -11.12 21.71
CA ARG A 31 1.47 -11.90 20.50
C ARG A 31 0.07 -11.65 19.96
N ALA A 32 -0.05 -11.29 18.71
CA ALA A 32 -1.31 -11.21 18.00
C ALA A 32 -1.36 -12.30 16.92
N GLU A 33 -2.34 -13.19 17.01
CA GLU A 33 -2.60 -14.24 16.03
C GLU A 33 -3.85 -13.87 15.24
N LEU A 34 -3.71 -13.70 13.92
CA LEU A 34 -4.79 -13.38 13.01
C LEU A 34 -5.24 -14.67 12.34
N PHE A 35 -6.50 -15.02 12.49
CA PHE A 35 -7.12 -16.17 11.82
C PHE A 35 -7.74 -15.68 10.52
N LEU A 36 -7.02 -15.93 9.43
CA LEU A 36 -7.41 -15.52 8.10
C LEU A 36 -8.30 -16.56 7.45
N THR A 37 -9.22 -16.11 6.62
CA THR A 37 -10.07 -16.95 5.77
C THR A 37 -9.59 -16.81 4.31
N GLU A 38 -10.43 -16.45 3.39
CA GLU A 38 -10.11 -16.33 1.98
C GLU A 38 -9.18 -15.15 1.70
N TYR A 39 -7.90 -15.41 1.50
CA TYR A 39 -6.91 -14.38 1.17
C TYR A 39 -5.93 -14.86 0.10
N SER A 40 -5.41 -13.93 -0.69
CA SER A 40 -4.36 -14.20 -1.68
C SER A 40 -2.97 -13.80 -1.18
N LYS A 41 -2.88 -12.73 -0.40
CA LYS A 41 -1.62 -12.18 0.10
C LYS A 41 -1.82 -11.45 1.42
N VAL A 42 -0.80 -11.49 2.28
CA VAL A 42 -0.73 -10.69 3.51
C VAL A 42 0.56 -9.89 3.48
N GLU A 43 0.47 -8.60 3.78
CA GLU A 43 1.63 -7.73 3.96
C GLU A 43 1.62 -7.13 5.36
N VAL A 44 2.79 -7.10 5.99
CA VAL A 44 2.94 -6.58 7.36
C VAL A 44 4.07 -5.55 7.38
N PHE A 45 3.77 -4.36 7.86
CA PHE A 45 4.77 -3.30 8.01
C PHE A 45 4.57 -2.48 9.28
N LYS A 46 5.60 -1.74 9.68
CA LYS A 46 5.58 -0.92 10.89
C LYS A 46 5.52 0.55 10.52
N LEU A 47 4.58 1.27 11.12
CA LEU A 47 4.55 2.73 11.11
C LEU A 47 5.13 3.24 12.42
N LYS A 48 6.19 4.05 12.35
CA LYS A 48 6.78 4.70 13.52
C LYS A 48 5.87 5.80 14.05
N LYS A 49 6.09 6.17 15.30
CA LYS A 49 5.42 7.30 15.96
C LYS A 49 5.50 8.56 15.09
N PHE A 50 4.34 9.12 14.76
CA PHE A 50 4.22 10.31 13.91
C PHE A 50 2.95 11.11 14.26
N MET A 51 3.03 12.44 14.28
CA MET A 51 1.92 13.36 14.56
C MET A 51 1.07 12.97 15.79
N GLY A 52 1.73 12.61 16.89
CA GLY A 52 1.05 12.24 18.15
C GLY A 52 0.51 10.82 18.22
N LYS A 53 0.57 10.04 17.13
CA LYS A 53 0.18 8.63 17.11
C LYS A 53 1.36 7.74 17.48
N PRO A 54 1.17 6.67 18.29
CA PRO A 54 2.24 5.75 18.68
C PRO A 54 2.74 4.92 17.49
N ASP A 55 3.79 4.14 17.73
CA ASP A 55 4.23 3.09 16.79
C ASP A 55 3.08 2.11 16.55
N ARG A 56 2.89 1.71 15.30
CA ARG A 56 1.81 0.82 14.87
C ARG A 56 2.34 -0.28 13.96
N VAL A 57 1.69 -1.41 14.00
CA VAL A 57 1.84 -2.47 12.99
C VAL A 57 0.60 -2.43 12.11
N VAL A 58 0.80 -2.38 10.82
CA VAL A 58 -0.27 -2.48 9.80
C VAL A 58 -0.18 -3.86 9.17
N VAL A 59 -1.33 -4.50 9.04
CA VAL A 59 -1.48 -5.78 8.36
C VAL A 59 -2.50 -5.58 7.23
N ASP A 60 -2.02 -5.57 5.99
CA ASP A 60 -2.88 -5.51 4.81
C ASP A 60 -3.20 -6.94 4.35
N ILE A 61 -4.47 -7.29 4.34
CA ILE A 61 -4.97 -8.60 3.90
C ILE A 61 -5.64 -8.41 2.55
N ILE A 62 -5.04 -9.01 1.52
CA ILE A 62 -5.59 -8.98 0.17
C ILE A 62 -6.46 -10.22 -0.02
N LEU A 63 -7.73 -9.99 -0.23
CA LEU A 63 -8.70 -11.07 -0.42
C LEU A 63 -8.54 -11.70 -1.82
N GLN A 64 -8.74 -13.01 -1.87
CA GLN A 64 -8.90 -13.69 -3.14
C GLN A 64 -10.29 -13.30 -3.68
N GLN A 65 -10.31 -12.38 -4.65
CA GLN A 65 -11.56 -12.15 -5.38
C GLN A 65 -11.84 -13.40 -6.21
N ALA A 66 -13.02 -13.98 -6.06
CA ALA A 66 -13.55 -14.86 -7.09
C ALA A 66 -13.48 -14.05 -8.40
N VAL A 67 -12.68 -14.52 -9.32
CA VAL A 67 -12.72 -13.99 -10.68
C VAL A 67 -14.03 -14.55 -11.23
N ASP A 68 -15.13 -13.80 -11.07
CA ASP A 68 -16.25 -14.00 -11.96
C ASP A 68 -15.65 -13.86 -13.35
N GLU A 69 -15.64 -14.95 -14.12
CA GLU A 69 -15.42 -14.93 -15.55
C GLU A 69 -16.59 -14.14 -16.19
N ALA A 70 -16.68 -12.86 -15.85
CA ALA A 70 -17.45 -11.92 -16.62
C ALA A 70 -16.75 -11.85 -17.99
N VAL A 71 -17.41 -12.44 -18.97
CA VAL A 71 -17.10 -12.32 -20.39
C VAL A 71 -16.55 -10.90 -20.62
N LEU A 72 -15.22 -10.81 -20.84
CA LEU A 72 -14.61 -9.56 -21.19
C LEU A 72 -15.32 -9.06 -22.46
N PRO A 73 -15.93 -7.87 -22.46
CA PRO A 73 -16.48 -7.32 -23.69
C PRO A 73 -15.36 -7.28 -24.72
N GLU A 74 -15.67 -7.70 -25.96
CA GLU A 74 -14.72 -7.63 -27.07
C GLU A 74 -14.06 -6.23 -27.08
N PRO A 75 -12.73 -6.14 -27.23
CA PRO A 75 -12.05 -4.87 -27.23
C PRO A 75 -12.62 -4.01 -28.35
N PRO A 76 -13.01 -2.76 -28.09
CA PRO A 76 -13.44 -1.85 -29.14
C PRO A 76 -12.32 -1.71 -30.19
N PRO A 77 -12.67 -1.43 -31.46
CA PRO A 77 -11.71 -1.38 -32.56
C PRO A 77 -10.49 -0.53 -32.21
N GLU A 78 -9.33 -1.04 -32.54
CA GLU A 78 -7.97 -0.66 -32.08
C GLU A 78 -7.53 0.81 -32.32
N ALA A 79 -8.38 1.59 -32.97
CA ALA A 79 -8.11 2.99 -33.27
C ALA A 79 -8.41 3.87 -32.07
N LEU A 80 -7.45 4.16 -31.22
CA LEU A 80 -7.42 5.22 -30.18
C LEU A 80 -7.48 4.79 -28.70
N LYS A 81 -7.33 3.55 -28.32
CA LYS A 81 -7.21 3.20 -26.90
C LYS A 81 -5.86 3.65 -26.37
N LYS A 82 -5.86 4.71 -25.54
CA LYS A 82 -4.64 5.14 -24.86
C LYS A 82 -4.19 4.05 -23.88
N ARG A 83 -2.90 3.73 -23.88
CA ARG A 83 -2.28 2.88 -22.85
C ARG A 83 -2.30 3.59 -21.53
N VAL A 84 -2.77 2.92 -20.50
CA VAL A 84 -2.92 3.48 -19.16
C VAL A 84 -1.76 3.03 -18.28
N ILE A 85 -1.04 4.01 -17.74
CA ILE A 85 0.05 3.79 -16.79
C ILE A 85 -0.39 4.31 -15.43
N VAL A 86 -0.46 3.43 -14.44
CA VAL A 86 -0.73 3.84 -13.06
C VAL A 86 0.60 4.03 -12.34
N ILE A 87 0.78 5.21 -11.77
CA ILE A 87 1.95 5.60 -10.98
C ILE A 87 1.52 5.63 -9.53
N ASP A 88 2.28 4.95 -8.68
CA ASP A 88 2.01 4.80 -7.26
C ASP A 88 3.07 5.51 -6.43
N PRO A 89 2.84 6.75 -5.99
CA PRO A 89 3.71 7.39 -5.03
C PRO A 89 3.65 6.65 -3.70
N GLY A 90 4.74 6.00 -3.28
CA GLY A 90 4.80 5.27 -2.01
C GLY A 90 4.45 6.15 -0.81
N HIS A 91 4.08 5.52 0.31
CA HIS A 91 3.77 6.20 1.57
C HIS A 91 2.60 7.20 1.49
N GLY A 92 2.55 8.19 2.38
CA GLY A 92 1.54 9.26 2.39
C GLY A 92 0.77 9.38 3.70
N GLY A 93 0.29 10.58 4.02
CA GLY A 93 -0.43 10.86 5.27
C GLY A 93 0.41 10.55 6.49
N GLU A 94 -0.03 9.57 7.27
CA GLU A 94 0.63 9.14 8.52
C GLU A 94 1.90 8.32 8.31
N ASP A 95 2.14 7.84 7.10
CA ASP A 95 3.35 7.12 6.74
C ASP A 95 4.34 8.08 6.04
N PRO A 96 5.38 8.53 6.74
CA PRO A 96 6.37 9.45 6.15
C PRO A 96 7.32 8.75 5.17
N GLY A 97 7.42 7.41 5.21
CA GLY A 97 8.51 6.67 4.56
C GLY A 97 9.86 6.93 5.22
N ALA A 98 10.93 6.85 4.45
CA ALA A 98 12.27 7.21 4.89
C ALA A 98 12.36 8.71 5.22
N ILE A 99 13.20 9.04 6.21
CA ILE A 99 13.46 10.43 6.61
C ILE A 99 14.90 10.77 6.23
N GLY A 100 15.04 11.70 5.29
CA GLY A 100 16.33 12.21 4.84
C GLY A 100 17.04 13.04 5.91
N ARG A 101 18.32 13.38 5.66
CA ARG A 101 19.19 14.07 6.63
C ARG A 101 18.64 15.41 7.11
N ASN A 102 17.95 16.14 6.25
CA ASN A 102 17.38 17.46 6.54
C ASN A 102 15.92 17.38 7.01
N GLY A 103 15.45 16.22 7.46
CA GLY A 103 14.05 16.02 7.87
C GLY A 103 13.08 15.90 6.68
N THR A 104 13.57 15.75 5.46
CA THR A 104 12.74 15.56 4.27
C THR A 104 12.07 14.17 4.34
N TYR A 105 10.77 14.12 4.22
CA TYR A 105 10.01 12.86 4.19
C TYR A 105 9.95 12.30 2.77
N GLU A 106 10.17 10.98 2.66
CA GLU A 106 10.08 10.24 1.39
C GLU A 106 8.75 10.51 0.69
N LYS A 107 7.63 10.48 1.43
CA LYS A 107 6.27 10.68 0.88
C LYS A 107 6.12 11.95 0.04
N HIS A 108 6.85 13.02 0.39
CA HIS A 108 6.81 14.29 -0.36
C HIS A 108 7.66 14.21 -1.63
N VAL A 109 8.82 13.58 -1.53
CA VAL A 109 9.75 13.43 -2.66
C VAL A 109 9.12 12.54 -3.74
N VAL A 110 8.61 11.37 -3.34
CA VAL A 110 8.01 10.43 -4.30
C VAL A 110 6.74 10.98 -4.94
N LEU A 111 5.94 11.78 -4.20
CA LEU A 111 4.78 12.45 -4.78
C LEU A 111 5.19 13.49 -5.83
N ALA A 112 6.22 14.28 -5.55
CA ALA A 112 6.74 15.27 -6.50
C ALA A 112 7.28 14.59 -7.77
N ILE A 113 8.10 13.55 -7.62
CA ILE A 113 8.62 12.75 -8.74
C ILE A 113 7.47 12.14 -9.55
N SER A 114 6.50 11.51 -8.90
CA SER A 114 5.37 10.87 -9.56
C SER A 114 4.52 11.85 -10.36
N ARG A 115 4.36 13.08 -9.88
CA ARG A 115 3.66 14.14 -10.61
C ARG A 115 4.40 14.56 -11.88
N GLU A 116 5.72 14.66 -11.82
CA GLU A 116 6.52 14.98 -13.01
C GLU A 116 6.49 13.81 -14.01
N ILE A 117 6.63 12.56 -13.55
CA ILE A 117 6.48 11.39 -14.41
C ILE A 117 5.11 11.39 -15.10
N LYS A 118 4.02 11.64 -14.34
CA LYS A 118 2.68 11.75 -14.93
C LYS A 118 2.60 12.82 -16.01
N LYS A 119 3.14 13.99 -15.73
CA LYS A 119 3.15 15.12 -16.66
C LYS A 119 3.89 14.79 -17.97
N GLU A 120 5.02 14.08 -17.89
CA GLU A 120 5.77 13.67 -19.08
C GLU A 120 5.02 12.58 -19.87
N ILE A 121 4.42 11.59 -19.18
CA ILE A 121 3.63 10.55 -19.85
C ILE A 121 2.39 11.14 -20.55
N ASP A 122 1.70 12.08 -19.90
CA ASP A 122 0.48 12.67 -20.47
C ASP A 122 0.73 13.53 -21.73
N LYS A 123 2.01 13.95 -21.97
CA LYS A 123 2.43 14.60 -23.21
C LYS A 123 2.62 13.61 -24.36
N MET A 124 2.79 12.32 -24.05
CA MET A 124 3.08 11.31 -25.07
C MET A 124 1.78 10.86 -25.76
N PRO A 125 1.67 10.96 -27.10
CA PRO A 125 0.50 10.47 -27.82
C PRO A 125 0.26 8.98 -27.55
N GLY A 126 -0.99 8.61 -27.30
CA GLY A 126 -1.36 7.22 -27.06
C GLY A 126 -1.13 6.73 -25.62
N TYR A 127 -0.73 7.61 -24.68
CA TYR A 127 -0.56 7.27 -23.28
C TYR A 127 -1.41 8.16 -22.38
N ARG A 128 -1.71 7.65 -21.17
CA ARG A 128 -2.39 8.36 -20.08
C ARG A 128 -1.84 7.87 -18.75
N ALA A 129 -1.48 8.77 -17.85
CA ALA A 129 -1.04 8.43 -16.51
C ALA A 129 -2.10 8.75 -15.46
N ILE A 130 -2.20 7.86 -14.45
CA ILE A 130 -3.09 8.00 -13.28
C ILE A 130 -2.24 7.82 -12.03
N LEU A 131 -2.40 8.71 -11.04
CA LEU A 131 -1.75 8.56 -9.74
C LEU A 131 -2.67 7.79 -8.78
N THR A 132 -2.09 6.92 -7.93
CA THR A 132 -2.84 6.27 -6.84
C THR A 132 -3.19 7.23 -5.73
N ARG A 133 -2.38 8.29 -5.54
CA ARG A 133 -2.65 9.46 -4.70
C ARG A 133 -2.08 10.72 -5.33
N ASP A 134 -2.79 11.80 -5.21
CA ASP A 134 -2.37 13.13 -5.67
C ASP A 134 -2.35 14.14 -4.52
N GLY A 135 -2.07 13.68 -3.32
CA GLY A 135 -1.99 14.50 -2.11
C GLY A 135 -1.25 13.77 -1.01
N ASP A 136 -1.09 14.46 0.14
CA ASP A 136 -0.47 13.86 1.33
C ASP A 136 -1.52 13.14 2.19
N TYR A 137 -2.00 12.00 1.71
CA TYR A 137 -2.89 11.08 2.43
C TYR A 137 -2.42 9.64 2.25
N TYR A 138 -2.73 8.79 3.24
CA TYR A 138 -2.41 7.37 3.20
C TYR A 138 -3.36 6.62 2.26
N VAL A 139 -2.79 5.77 1.40
CA VAL A 139 -3.53 4.84 0.55
C VAL A 139 -3.06 3.43 0.88
N SER A 140 -3.99 2.55 1.25
CA SER A 140 -3.66 1.15 1.53
C SER A 140 -3.20 0.43 0.26
N PHE A 141 -2.40 -0.62 0.42
CA PHE A 141 -1.90 -1.41 -0.71
C PHE A 141 -3.05 -1.94 -1.59
N LYS A 142 -4.13 -2.42 -0.95
CA LYS A 142 -5.34 -2.84 -1.67
C LYS A 142 -5.89 -1.74 -2.57
N ASN A 143 -6.05 -0.53 -2.04
CA ASN A 143 -6.61 0.59 -2.81
C ASN A 143 -5.70 1.04 -3.95
N ARG A 144 -4.36 0.92 -3.80
CA ARG A 144 -3.39 1.16 -4.87
C ARG A 144 -3.61 0.19 -6.02
N LEU A 145 -3.70 -1.11 -5.73
CA LEU A 145 -4.00 -2.14 -6.72
C LEU A 145 -5.40 -2.00 -7.34
N ASP A 146 -6.40 -1.67 -6.53
CA ASP A 146 -7.76 -1.45 -7.02
C ASP A 146 -7.84 -0.26 -7.97
N THR A 147 -7.01 0.78 -7.76
CA THR A 147 -6.89 1.90 -8.69
C THR A 147 -6.36 1.42 -10.04
N ALA A 148 -5.32 0.58 -10.04
CA ALA A 148 -4.76 0.02 -11.26
C ALA A 148 -5.78 -0.87 -12.00
N ARG A 149 -6.47 -1.75 -11.27
CA ARG A 149 -7.48 -2.65 -11.84
C ARG A 149 -8.67 -1.87 -12.44
N ARG A 150 -9.23 -0.92 -11.70
CA ARG A 150 -10.35 -0.09 -12.19
C ARG A 150 -9.96 0.77 -13.38
N ALA A 151 -8.71 1.16 -13.48
CA ALA A 151 -8.18 1.90 -14.61
C ALA A 151 -7.86 1.02 -15.82
N ASN A 152 -7.96 -0.31 -15.71
CA ASN A 152 -7.45 -1.27 -16.70
C ASN A 152 -6.01 -0.91 -17.09
N ALA A 153 -5.13 -0.78 -16.10
CA ALA A 153 -3.76 -0.32 -16.30
C ALA A 153 -2.95 -1.33 -17.12
N ASP A 154 -2.27 -0.84 -18.15
CA ASP A 154 -1.29 -1.62 -18.92
C ASP A 154 0.03 -1.76 -18.17
N LEU A 155 0.35 -0.79 -17.29
CA LEU A 155 1.56 -0.77 -16.47
C LEU A 155 1.28 -0.13 -15.10
N PHE A 156 1.87 -0.71 -14.06
CA PHE A 156 1.88 -0.16 -12.70
C PHE A 156 3.32 0.14 -12.29
N ILE A 157 3.60 1.37 -11.89
CA ILE A 157 4.93 1.85 -11.46
C ILE A 157 4.82 2.36 -10.03
N SER A 158 5.49 1.69 -9.08
CA SER A 158 5.62 2.20 -7.73
C SER A 158 6.90 3.02 -7.59
N VAL A 159 6.80 4.20 -6.96
CA VAL A 159 7.90 5.15 -6.79
C VAL A 159 8.25 5.25 -5.32
N HIS A 160 9.48 4.89 -4.99
CA HIS A 160 10.05 4.95 -3.65
C HIS A 160 11.41 5.66 -3.64
N ALA A 161 11.85 6.11 -2.48
CA ALA A 161 13.14 6.75 -2.25
C ALA A 161 13.72 6.27 -0.92
N ASP A 162 14.19 5.02 -0.92
CA ASP A 162 14.71 4.35 0.26
C ASP A 162 15.97 5.01 0.82
N ALA A 163 16.12 4.96 2.14
CA ALA A 163 17.34 5.40 2.82
C ALA A 163 18.08 4.21 3.41
N ALA A 164 19.28 3.94 2.92
CA ALA A 164 20.18 2.95 3.49
C ALA A 164 21.18 3.58 4.46
N ARG A 165 21.47 2.90 5.58
CA ARG A 165 22.56 3.30 6.50
C ARG A 165 23.94 3.18 5.83
N ASN A 166 24.09 2.20 4.94
CA ASN A 166 25.30 2.00 4.17
C ASN A 166 25.34 2.97 2.98
N ARG A 167 26.31 3.90 3.00
CA ARG A 167 26.50 4.88 1.91
C ARG A 167 26.92 4.27 0.57
N GLN A 168 27.37 3.02 0.56
CA GLN A 168 27.77 2.29 -0.65
C GLN A 168 26.60 1.47 -1.22
N ALA A 169 25.43 1.41 -0.55
CA ALA A 169 24.24 0.76 -1.09
C ALA A 169 23.85 1.41 -2.43
N ARG A 170 23.68 0.59 -3.44
CA ARG A 170 23.30 0.98 -4.78
C ARG A 170 22.24 -0.01 -5.29
N GLY A 171 21.30 0.53 -6.05
CA GLY A 171 20.21 -0.25 -6.63
C GLY A 171 19.02 -0.40 -5.70
N SER A 172 18.00 -1.02 -6.21
CA SER A 172 16.74 -1.33 -5.54
C SER A 172 16.55 -2.83 -5.43
#